data_2e30877f345b5f32dd1eec79e0545903
#
_entry.id   2e30877f345b5f32dd1eec79e0545903
#
_cell.length_a   1.000
_cell.length_b   1.000
_cell.length_c   1.000
_cell.angle_alpha   90.00
_cell.angle_beta   90.00
_cell.angle_gamma   90.00
#
_symmetry.space_group_name_H-M   'P 1'
#
loop_
_entity.id
_entity.type
_entity.pdbx_description
1 polymer ?
#
loop_
_entity_poly.entity_id
_entity_poly.type
_entity_poly.pdbx_seq_one_letter_code
_entity_poly.pdbx_strand_id
1 'polypeptide(L)'
;MTAPHTTAGQGPLIALCAGEASGDLHASHLMAALKEEDPEAEFRFFGGDLMAAVGGTMVKHYKELAYMGFIPVLLHLPTIFANMKRCKEDIVAWSPDVLILVDYPGFNLDIAKFVHAKTKIPVYYYISPKIWAWKEYRIKNIKRDVDELF
;
A
#
# COMPACT_ATOMS: atom_id res chain seq x y z
N MET A 1 14.42 14.71 4.30
CA MET A 1 13.71 14.26 3.11
C MET A 1 14.69 14.12 1.96
N THR A 2 14.83 12.93 1.45
CA THR A 2 15.60 12.75 0.22
C THR A 2 14.89 13.48 -0.91
N ALA A 3 15.66 14.12 -1.78
CA ALA A 3 15.11 14.72 -2.99
C ALA A 3 14.29 13.67 -3.74
N PRO A 4 13.15 14.05 -4.32
CA PRO A 4 12.39 13.13 -5.13
C PRO A 4 13.29 12.53 -6.22
N HIS A 5 13.10 11.24 -6.49
CA HIS A 5 13.87 10.53 -7.51
C HIS A 5 13.50 10.97 -8.93
N THR A 6 13.07 12.20 -9.07
CA THR A 6 12.69 12.76 -10.34
C THR A 6 13.91 13.34 -11.01
N THR A 7 14.36 12.68 -12.05
CA THR A 7 15.21 13.32 -13.05
C THR A 7 14.30 14.07 -14.01
N ALA A 8 14.88 15.03 -14.76
CA ALA A 8 14.14 15.79 -15.75
C ALA A 8 13.35 14.84 -16.67
N GLY A 9 12.02 15.02 -16.75
CA GLY A 9 11.13 14.19 -17.56
C GLY A 9 10.50 12.99 -16.85
N GLN A 10 10.79 12.79 -15.57
CA GLN A 10 10.16 11.75 -14.76
C GLN A 10 9.25 12.37 -13.70
N GLY A 11 8.08 11.79 -13.51
CA GLY A 11 7.17 12.18 -12.47
C GLY A 11 7.44 11.47 -11.15
N PRO A 12 6.57 11.67 -10.16
CA PRO A 12 6.72 11.03 -8.87
C PRO A 12 6.55 9.52 -8.95
N LEU A 13 7.27 8.82 -8.07
CA LEU A 13 7.14 7.38 -7.89
C LEU A 13 6.15 7.11 -6.77
N ILE A 14 5.04 6.47 -7.08
CA ILE A 14 3.95 6.24 -6.13
C ILE A 14 3.75 4.74 -5.93
N ALA A 15 3.95 4.28 -4.71
CA ALA A 15 3.67 2.91 -4.32
C ALA A 15 2.30 2.83 -3.67
N LEU A 16 1.52 1.79 -4.00
CA LEU A 16 0.20 1.57 -3.42
C LEU A 16 0.07 0.14 -2.93
N CYS A 17 -0.71 -0.06 -1.88
CA CYS A 17 -1.02 -1.38 -1.39
C CYS A 17 -2.51 -1.50 -1.08
N ALA A 18 -3.20 -2.33 -1.85
CA ALA A 18 -4.60 -2.67 -1.69
C ALA A 18 -4.74 -4.19 -1.58
N GLY A 19 -5.30 -4.67 -0.48
CA GLY A 19 -5.30 -6.09 -0.14
C GLY A 19 -6.56 -6.85 -0.50
N GLU A 20 -7.56 -6.18 -1.08
CA GLU A 20 -8.84 -6.81 -1.41
C GLU A 20 -9.56 -6.10 -2.55
N ALA A 21 -10.65 -6.69 -3.05
CA ALA A 21 -11.36 -6.20 -4.22
C ALA A 21 -11.87 -4.76 -4.07
N SER A 22 -12.41 -4.39 -2.91
CA SER A 22 -12.89 -3.03 -2.68
C SER A 22 -11.73 -2.02 -2.69
N GLY A 23 -10.59 -2.40 -2.13
CA GLY A 23 -9.38 -1.59 -2.17
C GLY A 23 -8.85 -1.41 -3.58
N ASP A 24 -8.89 -2.47 -4.40
CA ASP A 24 -8.50 -2.40 -5.80
C ASP A 24 -9.37 -1.40 -6.56
N LEU A 25 -10.68 -1.43 -6.35
CA LEU A 25 -11.60 -0.48 -6.99
C LEU A 25 -11.27 0.96 -6.59
N HIS A 26 -11.19 1.23 -5.30
CA HIS A 26 -10.92 2.59 -4.81
C HIS A 26 -9.53 3.08 -5.20
N ALA A 27 -8.53 2.22 -5.12
CA ALA A 27 -7.17 2.57 -5.52
C ALA A 27 -7.07 2.83 -7.03
N SER A 28 -7.80 2.08 -7.85
CA SER A 28 -7.82 2.31 -9.29
C SER A 28 -8.36 3.69 -9.65
N HIS A 29 -9.41 4.15 -8.96
CA HIS A 29 -9.95 5.49 -9.15
C HIS A 29 -8.95 6.57 -8.71
N LEU A 30 -8.28 6.35 -7.59
CA LEU A 30 -7.25 7.27 -7.10
C LEU A 30 -6.08 7.36 -8.09
N MET A 31 -5.60 6.21 -8.58
CA MET A 31 -4.52 6.17 -9.57
C MET A 31 -4.90 6.92 -10.86
N ALA A 32 -6.13 6.73 -11.34
CA ALA A 32 -6.61 7.41 -12.54
C ALA A 32 -6.62 8.94 -12.33
N ALA A 33 -7.08 9.40 -11.18
CA ALA A 33 -7.10 10.82 -10.84
C ALA A 33 -5.68 11.40 -10.73
N LEU A 34 -4.77 10.68 -10.08
CA LEU A 34 -3.38 11.10 -9.94
C LEU A 34 -2.68 11.16 -11.30
N LYS A 35 -2.94 10.21 -12.17
CA LYS A 35 -2.38 10.18 -13.51
C LYS A 35 -2.88 11.32 -14.37
N GLU A 36 -4.14 11.75 -14.16
CA GLU A 36 -4.70 12.90 -14.83
C GLU A 36 -4.03 14.20 -14.37
N GLU A 37 -3.75 14.32 -13.08
CA GLU A 37 -3.04 15.49 -12.53
C GLU A 37 -1.56 15.51 -12.91
N ASP A 38 -0.93 14.34 -12.98
CA ASP A 38 0.46 14.20 -13.37
C ASP A 38 0.65 12.98 -14.27
N PRO A 39 0.61 13.17 -15.61
CA PRO A 39 0.77 12.05 -16.55
C PRO A 39 2.10 11.32 -16.47
N GLU A 40 3.11 11.93 -15.85
CA GLU A 40 4.43 11.32 -15.69
C GLU A 40 4.54 10.49 -14.40
N ALA A 41 3.51 10.44 -13.57
CA ALA A 41 3.52 9.63 -12.35
C ALA A 41 3.69 8.15 -12.68
N GLU A 42 4.58 7.50 -11.97
CA GLU A 42 4.80 6.06 -12.08
C GLU A 42 4.22 5.34 -10.87
N PHE A 43 3.50 4.25 -11.14
CA PHE A 43 2.85 3.46 -10.09
C PHE A 43 3.45 2.08 -10.02
N ARG A 44 3.70 1.63 -8.80
CA ARG A 44 4.07 0.26 -8.49
C ARG A 44 3.22 -0.21 -7.31
N PHE A 45 2.54 -1.35 -7.45
CA PHE A 45 1.50 -1.66 -6.49
C PHE A 45 1.32 -3.14 -6.22
N PHE A 46 0.77 -3.41 -5.05
CA PHE A 46 0.13 -4.65 -4.68
C PHE A 46 -1.37 -4.39 -4.72
N GLY A 47 -2.08 -5.06 -5.60
CA GLY A 47 -3.49 -4.78 -5.83
C GLY A 47 -4.10 -5.73 -6.83
N GLY A 48 -5.00 -5.24 -7.67
CA GLY A 48 -5.75 -6.09 -8.56
C GLY A 48 -5.85 -5.61 -10.00
N ASP A 49 -6.79 -6.22 -10.71
CA ASP A 49 -6.94 -6.02 -12.15
C ASP A 49 -7.40 -4.61 -12.52
N LEU A 50 -8.20 -3.97 -11.65
CA LEU A 50 -8.66 -2.62 -11.90
C LEU A 50 -7.53 -1.61 -11.81
N MET A 51 -6.64 -1.78 -10.85
CA MET A 51 -5.43 -0.95 -10.76
C MET A 51 -4.52 -1.20 -11.96
N ALA A 52 -4.34 -2.46 -12.34
CA ALA A 52 -3.53 -2.83 -13.51
C ALA A 52 -4.07 -2.21 -14.80
N ALA A 53 -5.37 -2.09 -14.93
CA ALA A 53 -6.01 -1.47 -16.10
C ALA A 53 -5.71 0.03 -16.21
N VAL A 54 -5.47 0.72 -15.10
CA VAL A 54 -5.06 2.13 -15.11
C VAL A 54 -3.62 2.28 -15.60
N GLY A 55 -2.75 1.34 -15.24
CA GLY A 55 -1.34 1.34 -15.65
C GLY A 55 -0.42 0.99 -14.48
N GLY A 56 0.88 1.21 -14.67
CA GLY A 56 1.86 0.92 -13.66
C GLY A 56 2.30 -0.54 -13.65
N THR A 57 3.02 -0.92 -12.59
CA THR A 57 3.56 -2.27 -12.42
C THR A 57 2.91 -2.94 -11.21
N MET A 58 2.20 -4.03 -11.46
CA MET A 58 1.64 -4.86 -10.40
C MET A 58 2.72 -5.85 -9.93
N VAL A 59 3.14 -5.71 -8.67
CA VAL A 59 4.13 -6.62 -8.10
C VAL A 59 3.50 -7.95 -7.73
N LYS A 60 2.30 -7.88 -7.12
CA LYS A 60 1.56 -9.06 -6.72
C LYS A 60 0.06 -8.76 -6.66
N HIS A 61 -0.74 -9.73 -7.09
CA HIS A 61 -2.20 -9.60 -7.02
C HIS A 61 -2.69 -9.80 -5.59
N TYR A 62 -3.74 -9.05 -5.17
CA TYR A 62 -4.26 -9.15 -3.80
C TYR A 62 -4.75 -10.56 -3.44
N LYS A 63 -5.16 -11.36 -4.42
CA LYS A 63 -5.54 -12.75 -4.18
C LYS A 63 -4.41 -13.61 -3.64
N GLU A 64 -3.18 -13.21 -3.92
CA GLU A 64 -1.99 -13.89 -3.43
C GLU A 64 -1.54 -13.34 -2.07
N LEU A 65 -2.01 -12.16 -1.67
CA LEU A 65 -1.65 -11.53 -0.38
C LEU A 65 -2.49 -12.04 0.78
N ALA A 66 -3.74 -12.39 0.51
CA ALA A 66 -4.69 -12.72 1.53
C ALA A 66 -5.37 -14.05 1.23
N TYR A 67 -5.37 -14.93 2.19
CA TYR A 67 -6.16 -16.15 2.14
C TYR A 67 -7.45 -15.90 2.93
N MET A 68 -8.48 -15.46 2.19
CA MET A 68 -9.81 -15.27 2.73
C MET A 68 -10.65 -16.50 2.38
N GLY A 69 -11.21 -17.20 3.35
CA GLY A 69 -12.09 -18.32 3.08
C GLY A 69 -12.02 -19.41 4.15
N PHE A 70 -12.46 -20.62 3.77
CA PHE A 70 -12.67 -21.73 4.68
C PHE A 70 -11.40 -22.42 5.17
N ILE A 71 -10.25 -22.09 4.60
CA ILE A 71 -8.98 -22.68 5.01
C ILE A 71 -8.45 -21.91 6.22
N PRO A 72 -8.10 -22.58 7.32
CA PRO A 72 -7.58 -21.89 8.49
C PRO A 72 -6.37 -21.03 8.17
N VAL A 73 -6.38 -19.79 8.65
CA VAL A 73 -5.29 -18.83 8.46
C VAL A 73 -3.95 -19.43 8.93
N LEU A 74 -3.98 -20.23 9.99
CA LEU A 74 -2.78 -20.87 10.54
C LEU A 74 -2.01 -21.72 9.52
N LEU A 75 -2.70 -22.34 8.55
CA LEU A 75 -2.05 -23.15 7.52
C LEU A 75 -1.33 -22.29 6.48
N HIS A 76 -1.65 -21.01 6.41
CA HIS A 76 -1.10 -20.08 5.43
C HIS A 76 -0.16 -19.04 6.04
N LEU A 77 0.11 -19.09 7.35
CA LEU A 77 0.98 -18.13 8.03
C LEU A 77 2.35 -17.96 7.35
N PRO A 78 3.05 -19.04 6.98
CA PRO A 78 4.34 -18.86 6.29
C PRO A 78 4.22 -18.07 4.99
N THR A 79 3.16 -18.31 4.22
CA THR A 79 2.91 -17.60 2.96
C THR A 79 2.55 -16.14 3.23
N ILE A 80 1.72 -15.87 4.24
CA ILE A 80 1.35 -14.50 4.63
C ILE A 80 2.58 -13.71 5.04
N PHE A 81 3.45 -14.30 5.88
CA PHE A 81 4.70 -13.65 6.29
C PHE A 81 5.67 -13.44 5.12
N ALA A 82 5.76 -14.39 4.21
CA ALA A 82 6.59 -14.25 3.01
C ALA A 82 6.09 -13.12 2.11
N ASN A 83 4.77 -13.00 1.93
CA ASN A 83 4.17 -11.92 1.16
C ASN A 83 4.41 -10.55 1.82
N MET A 84 4.28 -10.48 3.14
CA MET A 84 4.55 -9.29 3.92
C MET A 84 6.02 -8.85 3.74
N LYS A 85 6.94 -9.77 3.89
CA LYS A 85 8.37 -9.53 3.70
C LYS A 85 8.66 -9.05 2.28
N ARG A 86 8.09 -9.71 1.28
CA ARG A 86 8.24 -9.34 -0.12
C ARG A 86 7.77 -7.91 -0.37
N CYS A 87 6.61 -7.54 0.17
CA CYS A 87 6.06 -6.21 0.04
C CYS A 87 7.01 -5.16 0.65
N LYS A 88 7.48 -5.41 1.85
CA LYS A 88 8.41 -4.52 2.54
C LYS A 88 9.71 -4.32 1.75
N GLU A 89 10.29 -5.41 1.29
CA GLU A 89 11.54 -5.38 0.51
C GLU A 89 11.35 -4.64 -0.82
N ASP A 90 10.25 -4.87 -1.49
CA ASP A 90 9.95 -4.23 -2.76
C ASP A 90 9.80 -2.72 -2.62
N ILE A 91 9.09 -2.27 -1.59
CA ILE A 91 8.91 -0.84 -1.33
C ILE A 91 10.26 -0.18 -1.06
N VAL A 92 11.09 -0.78 -0.23
CA VAL A 92 12.41 -0.23 0.10
C VAL A 92 13.31 -0.20 -1.14
N ALA A 93 13.33 -1.28 -1.92
CA ALA A 93 14.15 -1.38 -3.12
C ALA A 93 13.77 -0.36 -4.19
N TRP A 94 12.48 -0.14 -4.38
CA TRP A 94 12.01 0.84 -5.37
C TRP A 94 12.14 2.27 -4.88
N SER A 95 12.13 2.47 -3.58
CA SER A 95 12.27 3.80 -2.95
C SER A 95 11.29 4.84 -3.50
N PRO A 96 9.97 4.64 -3.36
CA PRO A 96 8.98 5.57 -3.88
C PRO A 96 9.03 6.92 -3.17
N ASP A 97 8.45 7.93 -3.81
CA ASP A 97 8.29 9.26 -3.22
C ASP A 97 7.16 9.29 -2.18
N VAL A 98 6.19 8.38 -2.31
CA VAL A 98 5.09 8.22 -1.36
C VAL A 98 4.57 6.80 -1.41
N LEU A 99 4.13 6.30 -0.24
CA LEU A 99 3.42 5.03 -0.13
C LEU A 99 1.96 5.32 0.25
N ILE A 100 1.03 4.85 -0.55
CA ILE A 100 -0.40 4.97 -0.30
C ILE A 100 -0.97 3.61 0.06
N LEU A 101 -1.48 3.50 1.28
CA LEU A 101 -2.14 2.30 1.78
C LEU A 101 -3.65 2.49 1.66
N VAL A 102 -4.34 1.48 1.15
CA VAL A 102 -5.77 1.56 0.89
C VAL A 102 -6.49 0.50 1.71
N ASP A 103 -7.24 0.95 2.72
CA ASP A 103 -8.00 0.07 3.64
C ASP A 103 -7.15 -1.11 4.15
N TYR A 104 -7.72 -2.29 4.31
CA TYR A 104 -7.05 -3.55 4.68
C TYR A 104 -6.07 -3.42 5.85
N PRO A 105 -6.57 -3.05 7.06
CA PRO A 105 -5.70 -2.59 8.15
C PRO A 105 -4.77 -3.66 8.73
N GLY A 106 -5.17 -4.92 8.72
CA GLY A 106 -4.35 -5.98 9.28
C GLY A 106 -2.98 -6.09 8.63
N PHE A 107 -2.94 -5.97 7.31
CA PHE A 107 -1.71 -6.02 6.53
C PHE A 107 -1.06 -4.63 6.42
N ASN A 108 -1.87 -3.63 6.06
CA ASN A 108 -1.35 -2.31 5.73
C ASN A 108 -0.78 -1.56 6.93
N LEU A 109 -1.30 -1.75 8.14
CA LEU A 109 -0.73 -1.13 9.33
C LEU A 109 0.66 -1.69 9.66
N ASP A 110 0.91 -2.97 9.39
CA ASP A 110 2.24 -3.56 9.55
C ASP A 110 3.22 -2.99 8.53
N ILE A 111 2.77 -2.79 7.29
CA ILE A 111 3.58 -2.14 6.26
C ILE A 111 3.91 -0.71 6.68
N ALA A 112 2.93 0.04 7.17
CA ALA A 112 3.13 1.42 7.65
C ALA A 112 4.18 1.48 8.75
N LYS A 113 4.06 0.59 9.72
CA LYS A 113 5.01 0.51 10.84
C LYS A 113 6.45 0.30 10.35
N PHE A 114 6.63 -0.65 9.45
CA PHE A 114 7.95 -0.96 8.89
C PHE A 114 8.52 0.22 8.11
N VAL A 115 7.73 0.78 7.19
CA VAL A 115 8.19 1.87 6.33
C VAL A 115 8.51 3.11 7.14
N HIS A 116 7.67 3.44 8.13
CA HIS A 116 7.92 4.57 9.02
C HIS A 116 9.20 4.38 9.85
N ALA A 117 9.43 3.19 10.38
CA ALA A 117 10.58 2.90 11.23
C ALA A 117 11.90 2.79 10.45
N LYS A 118 11.87 2.29 9.22
CA LYS A 118 13.07 1.94 8.46
C LYS A 118 13.41 2.90 7.33
N THR A 119 12.49 3.78 6.96
CA THR A 119 12.68 4.69 5.83
C THR A 119 12.15 6.09 6.17
N LYS A 120 12.37 7.03 5.27
CA LYS A 120 11.77 8.37 5.34
C LYS A 120 10.65 8.55 4.32
N ILE A 121 10.18 7.47 3.71
CA ILE A 121 9.09 7.52 2.73
C ILE A 121 7.82 7.96 3.44
N PRO A 122 7.14 9.03 2.96
CA PRO A 122 5.84 9.43 3.51
C PRO A 122 4.81 8.33 3.33
N VAL A 123 4.03 8.07 4.36
CA VAL A 123 2.98 7.05 4.37
C VAL A 123 1.63 7.73 4.44
N TYR A 124 0.82 7.56 3.40
CA TYR A 124 -0.53 8.08 3.32
C TYR A 124 -1.52 6.93 3.41
N TYR A 125 -2.58 7.11 4.16
CA TYR A 125 -3.62 6.11 4.30
C TYR A 125 -4.91 6.64 3.65
N TYR A 126 -5.35 5.96 2.61
CA TYR A 126 -6.57 6.27 1.88
C TYR A 126 -7.65 5.27 2.27
N ILE A 127 -8.82 5.76 2.67
CA ILE A 127 -9.91 4.99 3.26
C ILE A 127 -9.49 4.44 4.62
N SER A 128 -9.71 5.25 5.65
CA SER A 128 -9.39 4.91 7.03
C SER A 128 -10.07 3.60 7.45
N PRO A 129 -9.34 2.71 8.11
CA PRO A 129 -9.96 1.50 8.64
C PRO A 129 -11.01 1.83 9.70
N LYS A 130 -12.07 1.03 9.75
CA LYS A 130 -13.07 1.14 10.81
C LYS A 130 -12.44 0.71 12.12
N ILE A 131 -12.60 1.55 13.13
CA ILE A 131 -12.04 1.28 14.46
C ILE A 131 -13.17 0.99 15.42
N TRP A 132 -13.18 -0.24 15.94
CA TRP A 132 -14.09 -0.66 16.99
C TRP A 132 -13.45 -0.41 18.36
N ALA A 133 -14.25 -0.26 19.40
CA ALA A 133 -13.76 0.03 20.76
C ALA A 133 -12.66 -0.92 21.23
N TRP A 134 -12.76 -2.20 20.90
CA TRP A 134 -11.77 -3.22 21.26
C TRP A 134 -10.52 -3.23 20.36
N LYS A 135 -10.44 -2.33 19.35
CA LYS A 135 -9.29 -2.17 18.49
C LYS A 135 -8.71 -0.75 18.56
N GLU A 136 -8.86 -0.09 19.68
CA GLU A 136 -8.33 1.27 19.89
C GLU A 136 -6.81 1.37 19.67
N TYR A 137 -6.08 0.29 19.86
CA TYR A 137 -4.63 0.27 19.58
C TYR A 137 -4.30 0.68 18.15
N ARG A 138 -5.23 0.52 17.21
CA ARG A 138 -5.04 0.95 15.81
C ARG A 138 -4.94 2.46 15.70
N ILE A 139 -5.62 3.21 16.55
CA ILE A 139 -5.52 4.67 16.58
C ILE A 139 -4.08 5.08 16.90
N LYS A 140 -3.48 4.45 17.88
CA LYS A 140 -2.08 4.72 18.26
C LYS A 140 -1.12 4.39 17.14
N ASN A 141 -1.34 3.27 16.44
CA ASN A 141 -0.52 2.85 15.32
C ASN A 141 -0.63 3.83 14.15
N ILE A 142 -1.85 4.28 13.84
CA ILE A 142 -2.08 5.25 12.77
C ILE A 142 -1.37 6.57 13.11
N LYS A 143 -1.53 7.08 14.32
CA LYS A 143 -0.88 8.31 14.74
C LYS A 143 0.64 8.26 14.66
N ARG A 144 1.22 7.10 14.97
CA ARG A 144 2.67 6.91 14.94
C ARG A 144 3.21 6.75 13.53
N ASP A 145 2.54 5.94 12.69
CA ASP A 145 3.10 5.38 11.47
C ASP A 145 2.56 6.01 10.17
N VAL A 146 1.46 6.75 10.24
CA VAL A 146 0.82 7.34 9.07
C VAL A 146 0.97 8.84 9.08
N ASP A 147 1.48 9.40 7.99
CA ASP A 147 1.73 10.84 7.85
C ASP A 147 0.46 11.60 7.49
N GLU A 148 -0.36 11.04 6.60
CA GLU A 148 -1.62 11.64 6.18
C GLU A 148 -2.72 10.58 6.10
N LEU A 149 -3.90 10.93 6.60
CA LEU A 149 -5.06 10.07 6.60
C LEU A 149 -6.18 10.71 5.77
N PHE A 150 -6.69 9.98 4.80
CA PHE A 150 -7.78 10.44 3.93
C PHE A 150 -9.01 9.57 4.03
#